data_9b9defc25164068a00242c5c58273340
#
_entry.id   9b9defc25164068a00242c5c58273340
#
_cell.length_a   1.000
_cell.length_b   1.000
_cell.length_c   1.000
_cell.angle_alpha   90.00
_cell.angle_beta   90.00
_cell.angle_gamma   90.00
#
_symmetry.space_group_name_H-M   'P 1'
#
loop_
_entity.id
_entity.type
_entity.pdbx_description
1 polymer ?
#
loop_
_entity_poly.entity_id
_entity_poly.type
_entity_poly.pdbx_seq_one_letter_code
_entity_poly.pdbx_strand_id
1 'polypeptide(L)'
;MKKLIVLLSILFLIPANFCFANESPEATTKTMTVPFDGKQLSDLTYVIEDTAYMAVYSSLSLLDEKKIYEDLQLIDNMTNVKKLKVFLNSFGGGMYAGFAIADQLKRVTDRFEVSIYASGVVASAAVMVFLVSENRYATEDCFFMVHEISFNPGAGASMSASEIKLMNNLVEMLTARYVKNLVRVTNKSENEWQEMMKEETWFSAQDALDWGLVKAVK
;
A
#
# COMPACT_ATOMS: atom_id res chain seq x y z
N MET A 1 48.25 -36.66 16.87
CA MET A 1 47.19 -36.97 17.85
C MET A 1 45.89 -36.36 17.34
N LYS A 2 45.04 -37.22 16.75
CA LYS A 2 43.73 -36.78 16.17
C LYS A 2 42.70 -36.83 17.27
N LYS A 3 42.07 -35.69 17.60
CA LYS A 3 40.91 -35.63 18.49
C LYS A 3 39.63 -35.91 17.69
N LEU A 4 39.01 -37.03 18.01
CA LEU A 4 37.73 -37.48 17.51
C LEU A 4 36.63 -36.69 18.24
N ILE A 5 35.84 -35.89 17.52
CA ILE A 5 34.62 -35.22 18.05
C ILE A 5 33.47 -36.16 17.77
N VAL A 6 32.92 -36.75 18.83
CA VAL A 6 31.69 -37.55 18.76
C VAL A 6 30.49 -36.60 18.83
N LEU A 7 29.73 -36.52 17.73
CA LEU A 7 28.43 -35.85 17.73
C LEU A 7 27.38 -36.81 18.32
N LEU A 8 26.87 -36.46 19.49
CA LEU A 8 25.78 -37.20 20.12
C LEU A 8 24.45 -36.65 19.57
N SER A 9 23.85 -37.37 18.63
CA SER A 9 22.48 -37.09 18.16
C SER A 9 21.48 -37.68 19.16
N ILE A 10 20.84 -36.82 19.95
CA ILE A 10 19.72 -37.21 20.81
C ILE A 10 18.46 -37.25 19.95
N LEU A 11 18.01 -38.43 19.60
CA LEU A 11 16.74 -38.70 18.95
C LEU A 11 15.66 -38.74 20.03
N PHE A 12 14.84 -37.68 20.09
CA PHE A 12 13.62 -37.68 20.91
C PHE A 12 12.54 -38.51 20.19
N LEU A 13 12.35 -39.75 20.63
CA LEU A 13 11.18 -40.56 20.33
C LEU A 13 9.98 -40.00 21.11
N ILE A 14 9.09 -39.27 20.42
CA ILE A 14 7.78 -38.92 20.93
C ILE A 14 6.85 -40.13 20.74
N PRO A 15 6.26 -40.72 21.78
CA PRO A 15 5.31 -41.81 21.58
C PRO A 15 4.05 -41.26 20.90
N ALA A 16 3.77 -41.87 19.73
CA ALA A 16 2.52 -41.66 19.02
C ALA A 16 1.39 -42.37 19.76
N ASN A 17 0.70 -41.68 20.66
CA ASN A 17 -0.63 -42.05 21.15
C ASN A 17 -1.20 -40.89 22.01
N PHE A 18 -1.50 -39.75 21.36
CA PHE A 18 -2.51 -38.82 21.85
C PHE A 18 -3.59 -38.67 20.76
N CYS A 19 -4.54 -39.57 20.82
CA CYS A 19 -5.79 -39.43 20.10
C CYS A 19 -6.60 -38.32 20.84
N PHE A 20 -6.46 -37.07 20.45
CA PHE A 20 -7.41 -36.05 20.82
C PHE A 20 -8.68 -36.30 20.01
N ALA A 21 -9.72 -36.77 20.70
CA ALA A 21 -11.06 -36.66 20.16
C ALA A 21 -11.32 -35.17 19.90
N ASN A 22 -11.25 -34.78 18.65
CA ASN A 22 -11.60 -33.44 18.18
C ASN A 22 -13.12 -33.35 18.12
N GLU A 23 -13.79 -33.21 19.25
CA GLU A 23 -15.05 -32.47 19.28
C GLU A 23 -14.67 -30.99 19.17
N SER A 24 -14.64 -30.52 17.93
CA SER A 24 -14.65 -29.08 17.69
C SER A 24 -15.96 -28.56 18.28
N PRO A 25 -15.94 -27.67 19.31
CA PRO A 25 -17.15 -26.96 19.65
C PRO A 25 -17.55 -26.21 18.36
N GLU A 26 -18.78 -26.43 17.88
CA GLU A 26 -19.38 -25.53 16.89
C GLU A 26 -19.26 -24.12 17.48
N ALA A 27 -18.25 -23.41 17.02
CA ALA A 27 -18.14 -21.99 17.24
C ALA A 27 -19.34 -21.38 16.52
N THR A 28 -20.45 -21.24 17.21
CA THR A 28 -21.52 -20.34 16.83
C THR A 28 -20.89 -18.95 16.80
N THR A 29 -20.31 -18.62 15.67
CA THR A 29 -19.87 -17.25 15.36
C THR A 29 -21.16 -16.43 15.37
N LYS A 30 -21.54 -15.90 16.53
CA LYS A 30 -22.48 -14.80 16.58
C LYS A 30 -21.84 -13.67 15.79
N THR A 31 -22.15 -13.59 14.50
CA THR A 31 -21.85 -12.42 13.71
C THR A 31 -22.59 -11.27 14.37
N MET A 32 -21.84 -10.46 15.13
CA MET A 32 -22.36 -9.19 15.62
C MET A 32 -22.61 -8.34 14.40
N THR A 33 -23.81 -8.39 13.84
CA THR A 33 -24.27 -7.46 12.82
C THR A 33 -24.48 -6.13 13.51
N VAL A 34 -23.45 -5.29 13.51
CA VAL A 34 -23.65 -3.86 13.77
C VAL A 34 -24.55 -3.36 12.64
N PRO A 35 -25.68 -2.70 12.92
CA PRO A 35 -26.50 -2.13 11.87
C PRO A 35 -25.64 -1.17 11.04
N PHE A 36 -25.37 -1.52 9.79
CA PHE A 36 -24.62 -0.70 8.88
C PHE A 36 -25.61 0.13 8.06
N ASP A 37 -25.65 1.42 8.35
CA ASP A 37 -26.57 2.39 7.73
C ASP A 37 -26.08 2.86 6.35
N GLY A 38 -24.99 2.27 5.84
CA GLY A 38 -24.34 2.66 4.61
C GLY A 38 -24.74 1.81 3.40
N LYS A 39 -24.61 2.39 2.21
CA LYS A 39 -24.71 1.68 0.94
C LYS A 39 -23.32 1.11 0.58
N GLN A 40 -23.17 -0.20 0.61
CA GLN A 40 -21.97 -0.87 0.11
C GLN A 40 -21.95 -0.84 -1.43
N LEU A 41 -20.85 -0.40 -2.03
CA LEU A 41 -20.65 -0.39 -3.49
C LEU A 41 -19.84 -1.61 -3.94
N SER A 42 -18.80 -1.94 -3.19
CA SER A 42 -17.92 -3.10 -3.41
C SER A 42 -17.36 -3.60 -2.07
N ASP A 43 -16.45 -4.59 -2.12
CA ASP A 43 -15.68 -5.03 -0.96
C ASP A 43 -14.74 -3.94 -0.41
N LEU A 44 -14.43 -2.94 -1.22
CA LEU A 44 -13.50 -1.86 -0.89
C LEU A 44 -14.20 -0.57 -0.48
N THR A 45 -15.45 -0.38 -0.90
CA THR A 45 -16.10 0.95 -0.84
C THR A 45 -17.52 0.89 -0.34
N TYR A 46 -17.84 1.80 0.56
CA TYR A 46 -19.21 2.05 1.02
C TYR A 46 -19.49 3.56 1.16
N VAL A 47 -20.75 3.93 1.18
CA VAL A 47 -21.19 5.32 1.31
C VAL A 47 -22.12 5.47 2.52
N ILE A 48 -21.83 6.43 3.39
CA ILE A 48 -22.69 6.84 4.48
C ILE A 48 -22.96 8.34 4.30
N GLU A 49 -24.23 8.73 4.22
CA GLU A 49 -24.65 10.11 4.03
C GLU A 49 -23.98 10.78 2.81
N ASP A 50 -23.12 11.77 3.04
CA ASP A 50 -22.40 12.52 2.00
C ASP A 50 -20.96 12.05 1.78
N THR A 51 -20.55 10.98 2.45
CA THR A 51 -19.16 10.52 2.48
C THR A 51 -19.01 9.11 1.93
N ALA A 52 -18.15 8.95 0.93
CA ALA A 52 -17.65 7.66 0.48
C ALA A 52 -16.39 7.27 1.28
N TYR A 53 -16.31 6.01 1.66
CA TYR A 53 -15.20 5.41 2.39
C TYR A 53 -14.62 4.29 1.54
N MET A 54 -13.36 4.43 1.15
CA MET A 54 -12.66 3.48 0.29
C MET A 54 -11.44 2.90 1.01
N ALA A 55 -11.30 1.58 1.02
CA ALA A 55 -10.15 0.89 1.56
C ALA A 55 -9.18 0.49 0.42
N VAL A 56 -7.90 0.79 0.59
CA VAL A 56 -6.82 0.35 -0.29
C VAL A 56 -5.83 -0.42 0.56
N TYR A 57 -6.13 -1.71 0.76
CA TYR A 57 -5.35 -2.63 1.57
C TYR A 57 -4.86 -3.75 0.67
N SER A 58 -3.62 -3.98 0.58
CA SER A 58 -2.97 -5.04 -0.15
C SER A 58 -1.85 -4.56 -1.07
N SER A 59 -1.28 -5.46 -1.85
CA SER A 59 -0.36 -5.13 -2.93
C SER A 59 -1.11 -4.50 -4.09
N LEU A 60 -0.62 -3.39 -4.62
CA LEU A 60 -1.27 -2.69 -5.75
C LEU A 60 -1.10 -3.46 -7.05
N SER A 61 -2.20 -3.85 -7.66
CA SER A 61 -2.26 -4.57 -8.92
C SER A 61 -3.19 -3.88 -9.92
N LEU A 62 -3.16 -4.33 -11.18
CA LEU A 62 -4.11 -3.86 -12.21
C LEU A 62 -5.56 -4.25 -11.88
N LEU A 63 -5.77 -5.30 -11.08
CA LEU A 63 -7.12 -5.67 -10.62
C LEU A 63 -7.63 -4.69 -9.58
N ASP A 64 -6.78 -4.23 -8.66
CA ASP A 64 -7.14 -3.22 -7.66
C ASP A 64 -7.40 -1.88 -8.35
N GLU A 65 -6.58 -1.52 -9.32
CA GLU A 65 -6.78 -0.33 -10.16
C GLU A 65 -8.16 -0.34 -10.84
N LYS A 66 -8.54 -1.47 -11.45
CA LYS A 66 -9.84 -1.62 -12.10
C LYS A 66 -11.01 -1.48 -11.10
N LYS A 67 -10.92 -2.14 -9.94
CA LYS A 67 -11.96 -2.05 -8.90
C LYS A 67 -12.13 -0.61 -8.39
N ILE A 68 -11.04 0.07 -8.12
CA ILE A 68 -11.05 1.48 -7.68
C ILE A 68 -11.67 2.36 -8.76
N TYR A 69 -11.34 2.14 -10.03
CA TYR A 69 -11.97 2.86 -11.14
C TYR A 69 -13.49 2.67 -11.17
N GLU A 70 -13.96 1.43 -11.08
CA GLU A 70 -15.38 1.07 -11.07
C GLU A 70 -16.11 1.74 -9.90
N ASP A 71 -15.53 1.69 -8.69
CA ASP A 71 -16.10 2.34 -7.50
C ASP A 71 -16.15 3.86 -7.65
N LEU A 72 -15.09 4.48 -8.16
CA LEU A 72 -15.07 5.91 -8.41
C LEU A 72 -16.13 6.35 -9.44
N GLN A 73 -16.39 5.54 -10.48
CA GLN A 73 -17.49 5.79 -11.41
C GLN A 73 -18.86 5.72 -10.73
N LEU A 74 -19.06 4.77 -9.82
CA LEU A 74 -20.30 4.66 -9.05
C LEU A 74 -20.49 5.86 -8.12
N ILE A 75 -19.44 6.26 -7.40
CA ILE A 75 -19.47 7.43 -6.50
C ILE A 75 -19.71 8.71 -7.31
N ASP A 76 -19.08 8.85 -8.48
CA ASP A 76 -19.19 10.03 -9.33
C ASP A 76 -20.61 10.27 -9.82
N ASN A 77 -21.43 9.23 -9.97
CA ASN A 77 -22.84 9.32 -10.31
C ASN A 77 -23.75 9.63 -9.10
N MET A 78 -23.22 9.67 -7.87
CA MET A 78 -23.99 9.96 -6.66
C MET A 78 -23.98 11.48 -6.36
N THR A 79 -25.13 12.14 -6.53
CA THR A 79 -25.25 13.61 -6.34
C THR A 79 -25.11 14.07 -4.89
N ASN A 80 -25.40 13.19 -3.92
CA ASN A 80 -25.31 13.48 -2.49
C ASN A 80 -23.89 13.38 -1.95
N VAL A 81 -22.99 12.59 -2.57
CA VAL A 81 -21.62 12.42 -2.09
C VAL A 81 -20.79 13.68 -2.35
N LYS A 82 -20.11 14.15 -1.32
CA LYS A 82 -19.24 15.33 -1.32
C LYS A 82 -17.82 15.04 -0.87
N LYS A 83 -17.62 13.95 -0.11
CA LYS A 83 -16.36 13.59 0.52
C LYS A 83 -15.95 12.19 0.13
N LEU A 84 -14.65 11.99 -0.06
CA LEU A 84 -14.02 10.68 -0.25
C LEU A 84 -12.92 10.50 0.78
N LYS A 85 -13.08 9.53 1.66
CA LYS A 85 -12.06 9.12 2.62
C LYS A 85 -11.43 7.81 2.17
N VAL A 86 -10.13 7.86 1.89
CA VAL A 86 -9.34 6.69 1.47
C VAL A 86 -8.51 6.21 2.65
N PHE A 87 -8.69 4.97 3.06
CA PHE A 87 -7.88 4.30 4.06
C PHE A 87 -6.83 3.46 3.37
N LEU A 88 -5.57 3.76 3.62
CA LEU A 88 -4.44 3.20 2.91
C LEU A 88 -3.53 2.43 3.87
N ASN A 89 -3.34 1.14 3.59
CA ASN A 89 -2.39 0.26 4.25
C ASN A 89 -1.83 -0.71 3.20
N SER A 90 -0.67 -0.41 2.64
CA SER A 90 -0.15 -1.16 1.50
C SER A 90 1.38 -1.10 1.44
N PHE A 91 2.00 -2.24 1.20
CA PHE A 91 3.43 -2.34 0.87
C PHE A 91 3.77 -1.84 -0.54
N GLY A 92 2.78 -1.35 -1.29
CA GLY A 92 2.97 -0.97 -2.68
C GLY A 92 2.68 -2.12 -3.63
N GLY A 93 3.48 -2.27 -4.67
CA GLY A 93 3.27 -3.28 -5.72
C GLY A 93 3.61 -2.74 -7.10
N GLY A 94 2.80 -3.05 -8.09
CA GLY A 94 3.04 -2.58 -9.46
C GLY A 94 3.07 -1.06 -9.57
N MET A 95 4.20 -0.51 -10.02
CA MET A 95 4.35 0.95 -10.16
C MET A 95 3.31 1.55 -11.11
N TYR A 96 2.97 0.86 -12.19
CA TYR A 96 1.91 1.31 -13.11
C TYR A 96 0.54 1.36 -12.44
N ALA A 97 0.21 0.35 -11.63
CA ALA A 97 -1.04 0.34 -10.86
C ALA A 97 -1.07 1.50 -9.85
N GLY A 98 0.03 1.73 -9.15
CA GLY A 98 0.16 2.86 -8.20
C GLY A 98 -0.06 4.21 -8.87
N PHE A 99 0.58 4.46 -10.02
CA PHE A 99 0.37 5.69 -10.78
C PHE A 99 -1.06 5.80 -11.34
N ALA A 100 -1.63 4.71 -11.85
CA ALA A 100 -2.97 4.72 -12.41
C ALA A 100 -4.02 5.00 -11.33
N ILE A 101 -3.91 4.36 -10.16
CA ILE A 101 -4.78 4.63 -9.01
C ILE A 101 -4.64 6.09 -8.55
N ALA A 102 -3.41 6.60 -8.46
CA ALA A 102 -3.16 7.98 -8.10
C ALA A 102 -3.80 8.96 -9.10
N ASP A 103 -3.67 8.72 -10.39
CA ASP A 103 -4.25 9.57 -11.44
C ASP A 103 -5.79 9.53 -11.40
N GLN A 104 -6.40 8.37 -11.13
CA GLN A 104 -7.85 8.25 -10.99
C GLN A 104 -8.39 8.97 -9.75
N LEU A 105 -7.75 8.81 -8.59
CA LEU A 105 -8.12 9.54 -7.38
C LEU A 105 -7.95 11.05 -7.58
N LYS A 106 -6.86 11.48 -8.24
CA LYS A 106 -6.63 12.89 -8.52
C LYS A 106 -7.72 13.49 -9.42
N ARG A 107 -8.23 12.75 -10.38
CA ARG A 107 -9.31 13.20 -11.27
C ARG A 107 -10.57 13.61 -10.51
N VAL A 108 -10.83 13.01 -9.37
CA VAL A 108 -12.04 13.29 -8.57
C VAL A 108 -11.83 14.33 -7.47
N THR A 109 -10.61 14.85 -7.29
CA THR A 109 -10.31 15.88 -6.26
C THR A 109 -10.98 17.23 -6.52
N ASP A 110 -11.35 17.54 -7.75
CA ASP A 110 -12.08 18.77 -8.09
C ASP A 110 -13.56 18.70 -7.68
N ARG A 111 -14.08 17.49 -7.52
CA ARG A 111 -15.48 17.25 -7.18
C ARG A 111 -15.67 16.84 -5.73
N PHE A 112 -14.77 16.07 -5.17
CA PHE A 112 -14.84 15.57 -3.79
C PHE A 112 -13.75 16.17 -2.93
N GLU A 113 -14.09 16.45 -1.67
CA GLU A 113 -13.07 16.64 -0.63
C GLU A 113 -12.41 15.29 -0.33
N VAL A 114 -11.25 15.05 -0.94
CA VAL A 114 -10.50 13.80 -0.77
C VAL A 114 -9.59 13.91 0.44
N SER A 115 -9.67 12.93 1.35
CA SER A 115 -8.74 12.78 2.49
C SER A 115 -8.18 11.38 2.49
N ILE A 116 -6.86 11.25 2.73
CA ILE A 116 -6.20 9.95 2.78
C ILE A 116 -5.63 9.71 4.17
N TYR A 117 -5.94 8.54 4.72
CA TYR A 117 -5.58 8.09 6.06
C TYR A 117 -4.66 6.87 5.94
N ALA A 118 -3.39 7.04 6.27
CA ALA A 118 -2.40 5.98 6.32
C ALA A 118 -2.45 5.27 7.69
N SER A 119 -2.39 3.94 7.67
CA SER A 119 -2.25 3.13 8.88
C SER A 119 -1.38 1.91 8.60
N GLY A 120 -0.66 1.41 9.60
CA GLY A 120 0.26 0.28 9.43
C GLY A 120 1.42 0.63 8.53
N VAL A 121 1.30 0.45 7.22
CA VAL A 121 2.38 0.72 6.27
C VAL A 121 1.89 1.40 4.99
N VAL A 122 2.67 2.37 4.51
CA VAL A 122 2.51 2.97 3.17
C VAL A 122 3.89 2.98 2.50
N ALA A 123 4.12 2.02 1.61
CA ALA A 123 5.44 1.78 1.05
C ALA A 123 5.46 1.78 -0.48
N SER A 124 6.61 2.14 -1.08
CA SER A 124 6.84 1.99 -2.52
C SER A 124 5.75 2.68 -3.35
N ALA A 125 5.14 1.98 -4.31
CA ALA A 125 4.09 2.52 -5.18
C ALA A 125 2.87 3.06 -4.42
N ALA A 126 2.59 2.60 -3.18
CA ALA A 126 1.49 3.11 -2.37
C ALA A 126 1.70 4.57 -1.92
N VAL A 127 2.95 5.01 -1.81
CA VAL A 127 3.26 6.42 -1.52
C VAL A 127 2.69 7.32 -2.61
N MET A 128 2.70 6.92 -3.87
CA MET A 128 2.10 7.70 -4.96
C MET A 128 0.60 7.92 -4.77
N VAL A 129 -0.11 6.91 -4.30
CA VAL A 129 -1.53 7.00 -3.96
C VAL A 129 -1.74 7.97 -2.79
N PHE A 130 -0.86 7.91 -1.79
CA PHE A 130 -0.91 8.78 -0.62
C PHE A 130 -0.73 10.28 -0.96
N LEU A 131 0.10 10.59 -1.98
CA LEU A 131 0.42 11.96 -2.38
C LEU A 131 -0.70 12.70 -3.14
N VAL A 132 -1.80 12.02 -3.46
CA VAL A 132 -2.86 12.59 -4.32
C VAL A 132 -3.58 13.77 -3.68
N SER A 133 -3.89 13.67 -2.40
CA SER A 133 -4.62 14.69 -1.65
C SER A 133 -3.67 15.58 -0.85
N GLU A 134 -4.10 16.82 -0.60
CA GLU A 134 -3.46 17.68 0.40
C GLU A 134 -3.87 17.31 1.83
N ASN A 135 -5.01 16.63 2.01
CA ASN A 135 -5.49 16.16 3.29
C ASN A 135 -4.97 14.74 3.57
N ARG A 136 -3.71 14.65 4.01
CA ARG A 136 -2.99 13.42 4.31
C ARG A 136 -2.79 13.27 5.80
N TYR A 137 -3.23 12.14 6.35
CA TYR A 137 -3.15 11.82 7.77
C TYR A 137 -2.52 10.45 7.96
N ALA A 138 -1.84 10.23 9.08
CA ALA A 138 -1.30 8.93 9.47
C ALA A 138 -1.63 8.61 10.91
N THR A 139 -1.76 7.33 11.24
CA THR A 139 -1.71 6.87 12.64
C THR A 139 -0.30 6.97 13.19
N GLU A 140 -0.16 7.06 14.52
CA GLU A 140 1.13 7.22 15.21
C GLU A 140 2.13 6.10 14.84
N ASP A 141 1.65 4.86 14.74
CA ASP A 141 2.45 3.68 14.44
C ASP A 141 2.56 3.39 12.93
N CYS A 142 2.18 4.32 12.06
CA CYS A 142 2.32 4.12 10.63
C CYS A 142 3.77 4.30 10.19
N PHE A 143 4.25 3.38 9.35
CA PHE A 143 5.55 3.47 8.70
C PHE A 143 5.40 3.77 7.22
N PHE A 144 6.35 4.52 6.71
CA PHE A 144 6.49 4.81 5.29
C PHE A 144 7.78 4.22 4.76
N MET A 145 7.83 3.89 3.46
CA MET A 145 9.06 3.45 2.82
C MET A 145 9.14 3.91 1.38
N VAL A 146 10.31 4.35 1.00
CA VAL A 146 10.67 4.66 -0.39
C VAL A 146 11.90 3.86 -0.80
N HIS A 147 11.90 3.38 -2.04
CA HIS A 147 13.02 2.68 -2.64
C HIS A 147 13.09 2.93 -4.15
N GLU A 148 14.19 2.55 -4.78
CA GLU A 148 14.33 2.63 -6.24
C GLU A 148 13.28 1.79 -6.96
N ILE A 149 12.84 2.31 -8.11
CA ILE A 149 11.97 1.54 -8.99
C ILE A 149 12.79 0.44 -9.63
N SER A 150 12.43 -0.81 -9.36
CA SER A 150 13.08 -1.97 -9.95
C SER A 150 12.22 -2.61 -11.02
N PHE A 151 12.86 -3.16 -12.04
CA PHE A 151 12.23 -3.99 -13.04
C PHE A 151 12.70 -5.44 -12.88
N ASN A 152 11.76 -6.35 -12.72
CA ASN A 152 12.07 -7.78 -12.67
C ASN A 152 11.54 -8.45 -13.95
N PRO A 153 12.41 -8.86 -14.87
CA PRO A 153 12.01 -9.50 -16.12
C PRO A 153 11.47 -10.92 -15.95
N GLY A 154 11.51 -11.46 -14.72
CA GLY A 154 11.16 -12.85 -14.42
C GLY A 154 12.34 -13.81 -14.55
N ALA A 155 12.23 -14.94 -13.87
CA ALA A 155 13.28 -15.96 -13.88
C ALA A 155 13.43 -16.57 -15.30
N GLY A 156 14.65 -16.58 -15.81
CA GLY A 156 14.98 -17.15 -17.13
C GLY A 156 14.66 -16.25 -18.32
N ALA A 157 14.17 -15.02 -18.13
CA ALA A 157 13.99 -14.08 -19.23
C ALA A 157 15.35 -13.63 -19.76
N SER A 158 15.49 -13.61 -21.08
CA SER A 158 16.65 -13.01 -21.75
C SER A 158 16.21 -11.68 -22.38
N MET A 159 17.01 -10.65 -22.20
CA MET A 159 16.75 -9.34 -22.77
C MET A 159 17.88 -8.93 -23.72
N SER A 160 17.53 -8.36 -24.85
CA SER A 160 18.48 -7.72 -25.73
C SER A 160 19.02 -6.41 -25.12
N ALA A 161 20.17 -5.95 -25.59
CA ALA A 161 20.73 -4.67 -25.17
C ALA A 161 19.78 -3.48 -25.41
N SER A 162 18.97 -3.54 -26.46
CA SER A 162 17.96 -2.53 -26.78
C SER A 162 16.83 -2.51 -25.75
N GLU A 163 16.36 -3.68 -25.32
CA GLU A 163 15.31 -3.80 -24.29
C GLU A 163 15.80 -3.32 -22.94
N ILE A 164 17.03 -3.67 -22.54
CA ILE A 164 17.64 -3.17 -21.30
C ILE A 164 17.70 -1.63 -21.32
N LYS A 165 18.17 -1.03 -22.44
CA LYS A 165 18.21 0.42 -22.57
C LYS A 165 16.82 1.05 -22.48
N LEU A 166 15.81 0.45 -23.12
CA LEU A 166 14.42 0.93 -23.05
C LEU A 166 13.90 0.88 -21.61
N MET A 167 14.16 -0.21 -20.89
CA MET A 167 13.74 -0.36 -19.49
C MET A 167 14.42 0.66 -18.58
N ASN A 168 15.71 0.91 -18.75
CA ASN A 168 16.43 1.92 -17.99
C ASN A 168 15.82 3.31 -18.22
N ASN A 169 15.57 3.72 -19.45
CA ASN A 169 14.94 4.99 -19.74
C ASN A 169 13.54 5.11 -19.09
N LEU A 170 12.77 4.01 -19.09
CA LEU A 170 11.46 3.98 -18.48
C LEU A 170 11.54 4.12 -16.94
N VAL A 171 12.46 3.40 -16.31
CA VAL A 171 12.72 3.51 -14.86
C VAL A 171 13.12 4.94 -14.48
N GLU A 172 14.01 5.57 -15.27
CA GLU A 172 14.39 6.97 -15.07
C GLU A 172 13.19 7.93 -15.16
N MET A 173 12.33 7.76 -16.17
CA MET A 173 11.11 8.59 -16.30
C MET A 173 10.15 8.41 -15.13
N LEU A 174 9.92 7.16 -14.69
CA LEU A 174 9.04 6.86 -13.57
C LEU A 174 9.62 7.38 -12.25
N THR A 175 10.93 7.25 -12.05
CA THR A 175 11.65 7.76 -10.87
C THR A 175 11.56 9.29 -10.82
N ALA A 176 11.81 9.97 -11.93
CA ALA A 176 11.68 11.42 -12.01
C ALA A 176 10.25 11.89 -11.65
N ARG A 177 9.22 11.19 -12.14
CA ARG A 177 7.82 11.47 -11.81
C ARG A 177 7.56 11.25 -10.32
N TYR A 178 8.08 10.16 -9.75
CA TYR A 178 7.91 9.81 -8.34
C TYR A 178 8.53 10.89 -7.44
N VAL A 179 9.81 11.19 -7.66
CA VAL A 179 10.55 12.23 -6.91
C VAL A 179 9.91 13.61 -7.05
N LYS A 180 9.49 14.00 -8.25
CA LYS A 180 8.77 15.28 -8.47
C LYS A 180 7.52 15.40 -7.61
N ASN A 181 6.76 14.31 -7.42
CA ASN A 181 5.58 14.34 -6.56
C ASN A 181 5.95 14.45 -5.07
N LEU A 182 7.01 13.78 -4.63
CA LEU A 182 7.53 13.90 -3.26
C LEU A 182 8.00 15.33 -2.95
N VAL A 183 8.83 15.89 -3.82
CA VAL A 183 9.36 17.29 -3.68
C VAL A 183 8.22 18.31 -3.62
N ARG A 184 7.16 18.11 -4.41
CA ARG A 184 6.02 19.05 -4.44
C ARG A 184 5.32 19.19 -3.09
N VAL A 185 5.30 18.17 -2.26
CA VAL A 185 4.50 18.11 -1.03
C VAL A 185 5.33 18.08 0.25
N THR A 186 6.65 18.03 0.13
CA THR A 186 7.57 17.96 1.27
C THR A 186 8.61 19.09 1.26
N ASN A 187 9.31 19.24 2.36
CA ASN A 187 10.42 20.19 2.50
C ASN A 187 11.79 19.60 2.10
N LYS A 188 11.81 18.39 1.55
CA LYS A 188 13.04 17.73 1.08
C LYS A 188 13.32 18.03 -0.39
N SER A 189 14.60 18.15 -0.71
CA SER A 189 15.09 18.33 -2.07
C SER A 189 14.99 17.04 -2.91
N GLU A 190 15.13 17.20 -4.23
CA GLU A 190 15.21 16.08 -5.16
C GLU A 190 16.35 15.12 -4.83
N ASN A 191 17.54 15.67 -4.54
CA ASN A 191 18.72 14.86 -4.19
C ASN A 191 18.50 14.04 -2.91
N GLU A 192 17.89 14.63 -1.87
CA GLU A 192 17.60 13.91 -0.63
C GLU A 192 16.65 12.73 -0.89
N TRP A 193 15.59 12.92 -1.68
CA TRP A 193 14.69 11.84 -2.02
C TRP A 193 15.35 10.75 -2.87
N GLN A 194 16.20 11.14 -3.83
CA GLN A 194 16.95 10.17 -4.65
C GLN A 194 17.91 9.33 -3.79
N GLU A 195 18.63 9.93 -2.85
CA GLU A 195 19.50 9.18 -1.93
C GLU A 195 18.68 8.26 -1.01
N MET A 196 17.58 8.74 -0.43
CA MET A 196 16.70 7.91 0.39
C MET A 196 16.12 6.71 -0.39
N MET A 197 15.81 6.89 -1.67
CA MET A 197 15.32 5.80 -2.51
C MET A 197 16.41 4.76 -2.79
N LYS A 198 17.65 5.16 -3.00
CA LYS A 198 18.78 4.22 -3.19
C LYS A 198 19.04 3.36 -1.96
N GLU A 199 18.86 3.92 -0.77
CA GLU A 199 19.11 3.26 0.51
C GLU A 199 17.92 2.40 0.98
N GLU A 200 16.80 2.36 0.26
CA GLU A 200 15.54 1.75 0.73
C GLU A 200 15.17 2.27 2.13
N THR A 201 14.77 3.53 2.19
CA THR A 201 14.59 4.21 3.47
C THR A 201 13.20 4.01 4.05
N TRP A 202 13.16 3.48 5.27
CA TRP A 202 11.98 3.43 6.14
C TRP A 202 11.96 4.62 7.09
N PHE A 203 10.79 5.20 7.30
CA PHE A 203 10.62 6.34 8.20
C PHE A 203 9.26 6.33 8.90
N SER A 204 9.21 6.97 10.07
CA SER A 204 8.02 7.01 10.92
C SER A 204 6.97 8.03 10.45
N ALA A 205 5.77 7.95 11.04
CA ALA A 205 4.74 8.97 10.85
C ALA A 205 5.21 10.35 11.34
N GLN A 206 6.06 10.41 12.38
CA GLN A 206 6.62 11.66 12.88
C GLN A 206 7.60 12.27 11.88
N ASP A 207 8.52 11.46 11.30
CA ASP A 207 9.41 11.94 10.24
C ASP A 207 8.61 12.45 9.04
N ALA A 208 7.55 11.73 8.67
CA ALA A 208 6.66 12.12 7.59
C ALA A 208 5.94 13.46 7.87
N LEU A 209 5.57 13.72 9.12
CA LEU A 209 5.00 15.00 9.56
C LEU A 209 6.03 16.12 9.48
N ASP A 210 7.24 15.90 10.00
CA ASP A 210 8.33 16.89 10.02
C ASP A 210 8.75 17.27 8.59
N TRP A 211 8.66 16.34 7.66
CA TRP A 211 8.97 16.59 6.24
C TRP A 211 7.79 17.17 5.45
N GLY A 212 6.61 17.27 6.04
CA GLY A 212 5.40 17.78 5.36
C GLY A 212 4.68 16.74 4.50
N LEU A 213 5.13 15.48 4.51
CA LEU A 213 4.46 14.39 3.81
C LEU A 213 3.06 14.11 4.40
N VAL A 214 2.94 14.21 5.71
CA VAL A 214 1.71 14.07 6.49
C VAL A 214 1.31 15.42 7.05
N LYS A 215 0.01 15.73 7.05
CA LYS A 215 -0.52 16.98 7.60
C LYS A 215 -0.74 16.92 9.12
N ALA A 216 -1.09 15.74 9.61
CA ALA A 216 -1.22 15.45 11.03
C ALA A 216 -1.14 13.96 11.31
N VAL A 217 -0.56 13.62 12.47
CA VAL A 217 -0.60 12.29 13.07
C VAL A 217 -1.82 12.24 13.99
N LYS A 218 -2.61 11.16 13.93
CA LYS A 218 -3.88 11.00 14.64
C LYS A 218 -4.01 9.63 15.29
#